data_af5fad6bd3b480c98f3e1c41818721f5
#
_entry.id   af5fad6bd3b480c98f3e1c41818721f5
#
_cell.length_a   1.000
_cell.length_b   1.000
_cell.length_c   1.000
_cell.angle_alpha   90.00
_cell.angle_beta   90.00
_cell.angle_gamma   90.00
#
_symmetry.space_group_name_H-M   'P 1'
#
loop_
_entity.id
_entity.type
_entity.pdbx_description
1 polymer ?
#
loop_
_entity_poly.entity_id
_entity_poly.type
_entity_poly.pdbx_seq_one_letter_code
_entity_poly.pdbx_strand_id
1 'polypeptide(L)'
;MNLQSSIVELKGIGAKSAEKFYKLDIYTIEDLLLYYPFRYEDFKSKRVSELADGEKAVITGTVVTPANVQYYGYKRNRLSFKIKQGEAVIAISFFNQPYLADKVEIGSDIAIFGKWDALKSAVTGMKILAQVEDDMQPVYRVAQGISQNALVKAIKSAFEIGAQNWLPENLPQVLLDKYRLLGRAQATAAMHFPKI
;
A
#
# COMPACT_ATOMS: atom_id res chain seq x y z
N MET A 1 17.08 20.20 11.97
CA MET A 1 16.32 19.85 10.75
C MET A 1 15.29 20.93 10.47
N ASN A 2 15.05 21.20 9.19
CA ASN A 2 14.00 22.07 8.68
C ASN A 2 13.52 21.53 7.32
N LEU A 3 12.60 22.22 6.64
CA LEU A 3 12.06 21.79 5.34
C LEU A 3 13.14 21.60 4.26
N GLN A 4 14.17 22.43 4.27
CA GLN A 4 15.26 22.40 3.29
C GLN A 4 16.39 21.42 3.67
N SER A 5 16.29 20.77 4.83
CA SER A 5 17.23 19.70 5.21
C SER A 5 17.16 18.56 4.21
N SER A 6 18.33 17.97 3.92
CA SER A 6 18.42 16.81 3.03
C SER A 6 17.66 15.62 3.60
N ILE A 7 17.02 14.84 2.71
CA ILE A 7 16.33 13.59 3.10
C ILE A 7 17.28 12.58 3.77
N VAL A 8 18.59 12.68 3.57
CA VAL A 8 19.60 11.82 4.23
C VAL A 8 19.59 11.99 5.75
N GLU A 9 19.12 13.12 6.25
CA GLU A 9 19.00 13.39 7.68
C GLU A 9 17.86 12.61 8.35
N LEU A 10 16.91 12.07 7.54
CA LEU A 10 15.83 11.27 8.06
C LEU A 10 16.31 9.86 8.45
N LYS A 11 15.83 9.40 9.59
CA LYS A 11 16.14 8.05 10.09
C LYS A 11 15.77 6.98 9.05
N GLY A 12 16.73 6.15 8.70
CA GLY A 12 16.54 5.04 7.77
C GLY A 12 16.82 5.37 6.30
N ILE A 13 17.23 6.61 5.98
CA ILE A 13 17.65 7.01 4.64
C ILE A 13 19.16 7.30 4.65
N GLY A 14 19.95 6.34 4.21
CA GLY A 14 21.38 6.56 3.97
C GLY A 14 21.66 7.10 2.55
N ALA A 15 22.90 7.56 2.29
CA ALA A 15 23.30 8.16 1.02
C ALA A 15 22.93 7.32 -0.22
N LYS A 16 23.19 6.00 -0.20
CA LYS A 16 22.81 5.08 -1.29
C LYS A 16 21.28 4.98 -1.52
N SER A 17 20.49 5.16 -0.46
CA SER A 17 19.03 5.16 -0.58
C SER A 17 18.53 6.49 -1.13
N ALA A 18 19.15 7.59 -0.73
CA ALA A 18 18.81 8.95 -1.18
C ALA A 18 18.97 9.11 -2.70
N GLU A 19 20.00 8.51 -3.30
CA GLU A 19 20.18 8.52 -4.77
C GLU A 19 18.96 8.01 -5.55
N LYS A 20 18.19 7.10 -4.94
CA LYS A 20 16.96 6.58 -5.54
C LYS A 20 15.82 7.61 -5.46
N PHE A 21 15.74 8.35 -4.35
CA PHE A 21 14.77 9.42 -4.17
C PHE A 21 15.05 10.61 -5.11
N TYR A 22 16.32 10.90 -5.39
CA TYR A 22 16.72 11.93 -6.35
C TYR A 22 16.18 11.68 -7.76
N LYS A 23 15.93 10.41 -8.15
CA LYS A 23 15.27 10.05 -9.42
C LYS A 23 13.78 10.40 -9.46
N LEU A 24 13.22 10.78 -8.33
CA LEU A 24 11.84 11.26 -8.17
C LEU A 24 11.80 12.77 -7.88
N ASP A 25 12.94 13.47 -8.05
CA ASP A 25 13.13 14.88 -7.71
C ASP A 25 12.88 15.17 -6.22
N ILE A 26 13.13 14.19 -5.36
CA ILE A 26 13.00 14.32 -3.90
C ILE A 26 14.40 14.45 -3.30
N TYR A 27 14.80 15.67 -2.94
CA TYR A 27 16.11 16.01 -2.37
C TYR A 27 16.00 16.43 -0.91
N THR A 28 14.90 17.11 -0.56
CA THR A 28 14.67 17.73 0.74
C THR A 28 13.48 17.08 1.47
N ILE A 29 13.34 17.39 2.75
CA ILE A 29 12.17 16.99 3.53
C ILE A 29 10.90 17.62 2.96
N GLU A 30 10.97 18.86 2.45
CA GLU A 30 9.83 19.51 1.81
C GLU A 30 9.37 18.75 0.57
N ASP A 31 10.31 18.39 -0.32
CA ASP A 31 9.97 17.61 -1.53
C ASP A 31 9.26 16.30 -1.17
N LEU A 32 9.73 15.64 -0.10
CA LEU A 32 9.13 14.38 0.37
C LEU A 32 7.71 14.58 0.89
N LEU A 33 7.47 15.64 1.68
CA LEU A 33 6.14 15.97 2.22
C LEU A 33 5.15 16.39 1.12
N LEU A 34 5.63 17.02 0.05
CA LEU A 34 4.82 17.47 -1.08
C LEU A 34 4.71 16.41 -2.19
N TYR A 35 5.38 15.27 -2.03
CA TYR A 35 5.26 14.15 -2.96
C TYR A 35 3.97 13.38 -2.73
N TYR A 36 2.86 13.91 -3.21
CA TYR A 36 1.53 13.37 -2.98
C TYR A 36 1.27 12.04 -3.73
N PRO A 37 0.42 11.17 -3.16
CA PRO A 37 -0.01 9.97 -3.86
C PRO A 37 -0.79 10.35 -5.13
N PHE A 38 -0.62 9.57 -6.20
CA PHE A 38 -1.35 9.80 -7.45
C PHE A 38 -2.70 9.09 -7.49
N ARG A 39 -2.91 8.13 -6.59
CA ARG A 39 -4.19 7.43 -6.38
C ARG A 39 -4.22 6.79 -4.99
N TYR A 40 -5.40 6.33 -4.63
CA TYR A 40 -5.60 5.51 -3.43
C TYR A 40 -6.13 4.15 -3.84
N GLU A 41 -5.74 3.12 -3.12
CA GLU A 41 -6.28 1.77 -3.23
C GLU A 41 -7.09 1.47 -1.96
N ASP A 42 -8.33 0.99 -2.15
CA ASP A 42 -9.20 0.57 -1.06
C ASP A 42 -8.83 -0.86 -0.66
N PHE A 43 -8.38 -1.02 0.59
CA PHE A 43 -8.05 -2.32 1.17
C PHE A 43 -9.11 -2.84 2.13
N LYS A 44 -10.32 -2.28 2.09
CA LYS A 44 -11.45 -2.85 2.83
C LYS A 44 -11.73 -4.26 2.34
N SER A 45 -11.93 -5.15 3.31
CA SER A 45 -12.30 -6.51 2.96
C SER A 45 -13.73 -6.54 2.41
N LYS A 46 -13.92 -7.26 1.31
CA LYS A 46 -15.22 -7.47 0.67
C LYS A 46 -15.56 -8.95 0.62
N ARG A 47 -16.86 -9.24 0.65
CA ARG A 47 -17.33 -10.59 0.37
C ARG A 47 -17.30 -10.83 -1.13
N VAL A 48 -16.96 -12.04 -1.55
CA VAL A 48 -16.94 -12.38 -3.00
C VAL A 48 -18.30 -12.22 -3.66
N SER A 49 -19.40 -12.33 -2.90
CA SER A 49 -20.77 -12.10 -3.39
C SER A 49 -21.07 -10.64 -3.74
N GLU A 50 -20.23 -9.72 -3.30
CA GLU A 50 -20.39 -8.27 -3.52
C GLU A 50 -19.46 -7.77 -4.64
N LEU A 51 -18.59 -8.63 -5.18
CA LEU A 51 -17.58 -8.25 -6.16
C LEU A 51 -18.10 -8.39 -7.60
N ALA A 52 -17.84 -7.37 -8.39
CA ALA A 52 -17.96 -7.45 -9.84
C ALA A 52 -16.81 -8.25 -10.46
N ASP A 53 -17.05 -8.84 -11.64
CA ASP A 53 -16.00 -9.55 -12.37
C ASP A 53 -14.86 -8.59 -12.74
N GLY A 54 -13.63 -9.01 -12.47
CA GLY A 54 -12.42 -8.22 -12.71
C GLY A 54 -12.13 -7.17 -11.64
N GLU A 55 -12.97 -7.01 -10.62
CA GLU A 55 -12.75 -6.07 -9.53
C GLU A 55 -11.53 -6.46 -8.69
N LYS A 56 -10.79 -5.44 -8.22
CA LYS A 56 -9.70 -5.61 -7.25
C LYS A 56 -10.21 -5.30 -5.86
N ALA A 57 -10.05 -6.26 -4.96
CA ALA A 57 -10.47 -6.11 -3.57
C ALA A 57 -9.58 -6.91 -2.62
N VAL A 58 -9.71 -6.63 -1.34
CA VAL A 58 -9.20 -7.50 -0.28
C VAL A 58 -10.27 -8.55 0.03
N ILE A 59 -9.86 -9.80 -0.02
CA ILE A 59 -10.69 -10.95 0.31
C ILE A 59 -10.06 -11.64 1.50
N THR A 60 -10.84 -11.85 2.54
CA THR A 60 -10.42 -12.57 3.74
C THR A 60 -11.06 -13.95 3.77
N GLY A 61 -10.39 -14.91 4.36
CA GLY A 61 -10.92 -16.25 4.57
C GLY A 61 -9.93 -17.16 5.25
N THR A 62 -10.39 -18.34 5.63
CA THR A 62 -9.56 -19.36 6.26
C THR A 62 -8.96 -20.28 5.20
N VAL A 63 -7.68 -20.55 5.27
CA VAL A 63 -6.98 -21.47 4.34
C VAL A 63 -7.47 -22.89 4.54
N VAL A 64 -7.96 -23.52 3.47
CA VAL A 64 -8.52 -24.90 3.53
C VAL A 64 -7.71 -25.93 2.74
N THR A 65 -6.73 -25.51 1.94
CA THR A 65 -5.81 -26.44 1.25
C THR A 65 -4.37 -26.00 1.41
N PRO A 66 -3.41 -26.94 1.37
CA PRO A 66 -2.00 -26.58 1.44
C PRO A 66 -1.58 -25.72 0.25
N ALA A 67 -0.53 -24.92 0.45
CA ALA A 67 0.12 -24.20 -0.61
C ALA A 67 0.76 -25.18 -1.60
N ASN A 68 0.44 -25.03 -2.89
CA ASN A 68 1.04 -25.82 -3.96
C ASN A 68 1.77 -24.88 -4.94
N VAL A 69 3.10 -25.07 -5.07
CA VAL A 69 3.93 -24.32 -6.00
C VAL A 69 4.25 -25.16 -7.21
N GLN A 70 3.77 -24.75 -8.37
CA GLN A 70 4.07 -25.39 -9.64
C GLN A 70 5.03 -24.52 -10.46
N TYR A 71 6.11 -25.13 -10.96
CA TYR A 71 7.06 -24.48 -11.84
C TYR A 71 6.80 -24.92 -13.29
N TYR A 72 6.67 -23.95 -14.20
CA TYR A 72 6.45 -24.20 -15.62
C TYR A 72 7.31 -23.25 -16.48
N GLY A 73 8.35 -23.81 -17.07
CA GLY A 73 9.31 -23.06 -17.86
C GLY A 73 10.29 -22.23 -17.03
N TYR A 74 11.13 -21.47 -17.73
CA TYR A 74 12.18 -20.66 -17.10
C TYR A 74 11.59 -19.49 -16.32
N LYS A 75 11.90 -19.41 -15.02
CA LYS A 75 11.46 -18.36 -14.08
C LYS A 75 9.94 -18.16 -13.96
N ARG A 76 9.13 -19.14 -14.38
CA ARG A 76 7.68 -19.09 -14.25
C ARG A 76 7.20 -20.06 -13.21
N ASN A 77 6.44 -19.57 -12.23
CA ASN A 77 5.81 -20.42 -11.23
C ASN A 77 4.43 -19.87 -10.87
N ARG A 78 3.62 -20.74 -10.31
CA ARG A 78 2.29 -20.44 -9.79
C ARG A 78 2.17 -21.09 -8.42
N LEU A 79 1.95 -20.25 -7.42
CA LEU A 79 1.49 -20.69 -6.10
C LEU A 79 -0.04 -20.75 -6.15
N SER A 80 -0.63 -21.83 -5.69
CA SER A 80 -2.09 -22.02 -5.62
C SER A 80 -2.50 -22.67 -4.32
N PHE A 81 -3.63 -22.22 -3.78
CA PHE A 81 -4.31 -22.78 -2.61
C PHE A 81 -5.77 -22.33 -2.61
N LYS A 82 -6.56 -22.79 -1.65
CA LYS A 82 -7.97 -22.39 -1.50
C LYS A 82 -8.22 -21.81 -0.12
N ILE A 83 -9.11 -20.84 -0.07
CA ILE A 83 -9.63 -20.26 1.17
C ILE A 83 -11.14 -20.47 1.23
N LYS A 84 -11.69 -20.48 2.46
CA LYS A 84 -13.12 -20.47 2.73
C LYS A 84 -13.52 -19.12 3.28
N GLN A 85 -14.52 -18.47 2.66
CA GLN A 85 -15.17 -17.26 3.15
C GLN A 85 -16.66 -17.53 3.31
N GLY A 86 -17.14 -17.71 4.54
CA GLY A 86 -18.49 -18.23 4.78
C GLY A 86 -18.66 -19.61 4.16
N GLU A 87 -19.63 -19.77 3.26
CA GLU A 87 -19.84 -21.04 2.53
C GLU A 87 -19.07 -21.11 1.20
N ALA A 88 -18.51 -20.01 0.73
CA ALA A 88 -17.79 -19.97 -0.53
C ALA A 88 -16.36 -20.52 -0.40
N VAL A 89 -15.97 -21.38 -1.32
CA VAL A 89 -14.59 -21.85 -1.48
C VAL A 89 -13.98 -21.16 -2.70
N ILE A 90 -12.91 -20.40 -2.46
CA ILE A 90 -12.30 -19.51 -3.44
C ILE A 90 -10.90 -20.04 -3.78
N ALA A 91 -10.62 -20.20 -5.06
CA ALA A 91 -9.29 -20.58 -5.53
C ALA A 91 -8.39 -19.32 -5.58
N ILE A 92 -7.22 -19.41 -4.97
CA ILE A 92 -6.22 -18.34 -4.96
C ILE A 92 -5.03 -18.74 -5.82
N SER A 93 -4.52 -17.82 -6.61
CA SER A 93 -3.30 -18.01 -7.41
C SER A 93 -2.40 -16.80 -7.38
N PHE A 94 -1.13 -17.01 -7.08
CA PHE A 94 -0.07 -15.99 -7.23
C PHE A 94 0.90 -16.43 -8.32
N PHE A 95 1.29 -15.52 -9.18
CA PHE A 95 2.25 -15.77 -10.26
C PHE A 95 3.62 -15.18 -9.90
N ASN A 96 4.67 -15.97 -10.10
CA ASN A 96 6.07 -15.61 -9.87
C ASN A 96 6.39 -15.14 -8.42
N GLN A 97 5.63 -15.65 -7.45
CA GLN A 97 5.80 -15.34 -6.03
C GLN A 97 5.80 -16.60 -5.15
N PRO A 98 6.71 -17.57 -5.40
CA PRO A 98 6.73 -18.85 -4.67
C PRO A 98 7.06 -18.67 -3.19
N TYR A 99 7.78 -17.59 -2.83
CA TYR A 99 8.15 -17.24 -1.45
C TYR A 99 6.94 -16.93 -0.55
N LEU A 100 5.76 -16.73 -1.13
CA LEU A 100 4.54 -16.55 -0.34
C LEU A 100 3.99 -17.86 0.21
N ALA A 101 4.48 -19.02 -0.24
CA ALA A 101 4.03 -20.32 0.24
C ALA A 101 4.22 -20.47 1.77
N ASP A 102 5.31 -19.93 2.31
CA ASP A 102 5.64 -19.98 3.74
C ASP A 102 4.64 -19.16 4.63
N LYS A 103 3.80 -18.34 4.01
CA LYS A 103 2.76 -17.55 4.69
C LYS A 103 1.39 -18.20 4.64
N VAL A 104 1.27 -19.37 4.01
CA VAL A 104 0.00 -20.04 3.78
C VAL A 104 -0.05 -21.31 4.64
N GLU A 105 -0.72 -21.21 5.79
CA GLU A 105 -0.89 -22.31 6.72
C GLU A 105 -2.36 -22.74 6.73
N ILE A 106 -2.64 -24.06 6.66
CA ILE A 106 -4.00 -24.58 6.72
C ILE A 106 -4.63 -24.23 8.06
N GLY A 107 -5.87 -23.74 8.02
CA GLY A 107 -6.62 -23.33 9.20
C GLY A 107 -6.33 -21.91 9.66
N SER A 108 -5.33 -21.22 9.08
CA SER A 108 -5.07 -19.80 9.40
C SER A 108 -5.99 -18.89 8.60
N ASP A 109 -6.32 -17.75 9.18
CA ASP A 109 -6.99 -16.66 8.48
C ASP A 109 -5.99 -15.85 7.68
N ILE A 110 -6.34 -15.54 6.44
CA ILE A 110 -5.50 -14.81 5.50
C ILE A 110 -6.30 -13.70 4.82
N ALA A 111 -5.63 -12.59 4.59
CA ALA A 111 -6.17 -11.47 3.81
C ALA A 111 -5.36 -11.30 2.52
N ILE A 112 -6.05 -11.32 1.39
CA ILE A 112 -5.44 -11.31 0.06
C ILE A 112 -6.01 -10.15 -0.75
N PHE A 113 -5.15 -9.22 -1.15
CA PHE A 113 -5.49 -8.25 -2.18
C PHE A 113 -5.25 -8.87 -3.55
N GLY A 114 -6.29 -8.89 -4.39
CA GLY A 114 -6.22 -9.52 -5.70
C GLY A 114 -7.38 -9.14 -6.61
N LYS A 115 -7.34 -9.65 -7.84
CA LYS A 115 -8.37 -9.46 -8.85
C LYS A 115 -9.31 -10.67 -8.84
N TRP A 116 -10.61 -10.42 -8.71
CA TRP A 116 -11.66 -11.42 -8.74
C TRP A 116 -11.97 -11.88 -10.17
N ASP A 117 -12.16 -13.16 -10.37
CA ASP A 117 -12.66 -13.79 -11.61
C ASP A 117 -13.92 -14.58 -11.21
N ALA A 118 -15.09 -14.01 -11.53
CA ALA A 118 -16.37 -14.55 -11.14
C ALA A 118 -16.68 -15.90 -11.82
N LEU A 119 -16.24 -16.06 -13.08
CA LEU A 119 -16.48 -17.31 -13.84
C LEU A 119 -15.74 -18.49 -13.25
N LYS A 120 -14.55 -18.26 -12.70
CA LYS A 120 -13.70 -19.32 -12.13
C LYS A 120 -13.85 -19.45 -10.61
N SER A 121 -14.60 -18.57 -9.96
CA SER A 121 -14.63 -18.41 -8.51
C SER A 121 -13.20 -18.38 -7.93
N ALA A 122 -12.38 -17.51 -8.51
CA ALA A 122 -10.94 -17.46 -8.27
C ALA A 122 -10.43 -16.04 -8.10
N VAL A 123 -9.34 -15.90 -7.33
CA VAL A 123 -8.62 -14.64 -7.15
C VAL A 123 -7.21 -14.78 -7.70
N THR A 124 -6.84 -13.86 -8.58
CA THR A 124 -5.43 -13.64 -8.91
C THR A 124 -4.84 -12.70 -7.86
N GLY A 125 -4.11 -13.29 -6.90
CA GLY A 125 -3.51 -12.57 -5.79
C GLY A 125 -2.37 -11.66 -6.26
N MET A 126 -2.33 -10.47 -5.70
CA MET A 126 -1.28 -9.48 -5.88
C MET A 126 -0.42 -9.35 -4.63
N LYS A 127 -1.05 -9.43 -3.45
CA LYS A 127 -0.39 -9.25 -2.17
C LYS A 127 -1.12 -10.03 -1.07
N ILE A 128 -0.36 -10.64 -0.15
CA ILE A 128 -0.89 -11.11 1.13
C ILE A 128 -0.69 -9.98 2.13
N LEU A 129 -1.75 -9.60 2.83
CA LEU A 129 -1.74 -8.55 3.85
C LEU A 129 -1.52 -9.16 5.22
N ALA A 130 -0.70 -8.50 6.05
CA ALA A 130 -0.47 -8.94 7.42
C ALA A 130 -1.69 -8.66 8.33
N GLN A 131 -2.41 -7.60 8.00
CA GLN A 131 -3.66 -7.19 8.65
C GLN A 131 -4.58 -6.57 7.60
N VAL A 132 -5.88 -6.68 7.82
CA VAL A 132 -6.87 -5.93 7.05
C VAL A 132 -6.88 -4.52 7.62
N GLU A 133 -6.42 -3.56 6.83
CA GLU A 133 -6.54 -2.15 7.17
C GLU A 133 -7.85 -1.64 6.58
N ASP A 134 -8.70 -1.04 7.41
CA ASP A 134 -9.97 -0.45 6.96
C ASP A 134 -9.77 0.90 6.24
N ASP A 135 -8.53 1.30 6.03
CA ASP A 135 -8.16 2.59 5.47
C ASP A 135 -7.70 2.49 4.01
N MET A 136 -7.96 3.56 3.27
CA MET A 136 -7.40 3.73 1.93
C MET A 136 -5.86 3.83 2.00
N GLN A 137 -5.20 3.05 1.18
CA GLN A 137 -3.74 3.07 1.08
C GLN A 137 -3.27 3.99 -0.05
N PRO A 138 -2.42 4.98 0.24
CA PRO A 138 -1.87 5.85 -0.78
C PRO A 138 -0.92 5.10 -1.70
N VAL A 139 -1.06 5.30 -3.00
CA VAL A 139 -0.17 4.76 -4.02
C VAL A 139 0.62 5.91 -4.64
N TYR A 140 1.95 5.81 -4.55
CA TYR A 140 2.87 6.80 -5.09
C TYR A 140 3.47 6.33 -6.40
N ARG A 141 3.84 7.26 -7.28
CA ARG A 141 4.70 6.95 -8.42
C ARG A 141 6.07 6.56 -7.90
N VAL A 142 6.64 5.52 -8.47
CA VAL A 142 7.98 5.03 -8.10
C VAL A 142 8.88 4.97 -9.33
N ALA A 143 10.18 5.22 -9.14
CA ALA A 143 11.20 5.08 -10.17
C ALA A 143 11.94 3.74 -10.00
N GLN A 144 12.71 3.37 -11.02
CA GLN A 144 13.53 2.17 -10.98
C GLN A 144 14.49 2.18 -9.78
N GLY A 145 14.39 1.13 -8.96
CA GLY A 145 15.24 0.94 -7.79
C GLY A 145 14.69 1.46 -6.48
N ILE A 146 13.52 2.16 -6.49
CA ILE A 146 12.78 2.51 -5.26
C ILE A 146 11.48 1.72 -5.19
N SER A 147 11.16 1.18 -4.03
CA SER A 147 9.90 0.49 -3.79
C SER A 147 8.87 1.41 -3.15
N GLN A 148 7.59 1.14 -3.38
CA GLN A 148 6.47 1.78 -2.69
C GLN A 148 6.67 1.80 -1.17
N ASN A 149 7.06 0.66 -0.59
CA ASN A 149 7.28 0.55 0.85
C ASN A 149 8.42 1.45 1.37
N ALA A 150 9.49 1.61 0.59
CA ALA A 150 10.59 2.50 0.97
C ALA A 150 10.14 3.97 1.02
N LEU A 151 9.35 4.39 0.02
CA LEU A 151 8.79 5.74 -0.04
C LEU A 151 7.81 6.00 1.11
N VAL A 152 6.89 5.07 1.36
CA VAL A 152 5.93 5.16 2.48
C VAL A 152 6.66 5.25 3.82
N LYS A 153 7.72 4.45 4.04
CA LYS A 153 8.52 4.52 5.26
C LYS A 153 9.22 5.87 5.43
N ALA A 154 9.79 6.41 4.34
CA ALA A 154 10.43 7.72 4.37
C ALA A 154 9.43 8.82 4.73
N ILE A 155 8.25 8.82 4.11
CA ILE A 155 7.17 9.76 4.42
C ILE A 155 6.75 9.63 5.88
N LYS A 156 6.51 8.41 6.38
CA LYS A 156 6.18 8.17 7.81
C LYS A 156 7.25 8.74 8.73
N SER A 157 8.55 8.52 8.44
CA SER A 157 9.64 9.10 9.23
C SER A 157 9.64 10.64 9.26
N ALA A 158 9.29 11.30 8.15
CA ALA A 158 9.16 12.75 8.13
C ALA A 158 7.98 13.24 9.00
N PHE A 159 6.86 12.53 8.99
CA PHE A 159 5.72 12.85 9.84
C PHE A 159 5.98 12.55 11.33
N GLU A 160 6.73 11.50 11.66
CA GLU A 160 7.11 11.16 13.03
C GLU A 160 7.91 12.27 13.73
N ILE A 161 8.74 13.00 12.99
CA ILE A 161 9.47 14.17 13.50
C ILE A 161 8.64 15.46 13.47
N GLY A 162 7.39 15.39 13.05
CA GLY A 162 6.49 16.56 12.98
C GLY A 162 6.80 17.53 11.84
N ALA A 163 7.51 17.08 10.80
CA ALA A 163 7.97 17.96 9.72
C ALA A 163 6.83 18.65 8.95
N GLN A 164 5.63 18.08 8.91
CA GLN A 164 4.45 18.71 8.31
C GLN A 164 4.09 20.05 8.97
N ASN A 165 4.42 20.21 10.27
CA ASN A 165 4.16 21.47 10.99
C ASN A 165 5.14 22.59 10.62
N TRP A 166 6.20 22.29 9.89
CA TRP A 166 7.13 23.28 9.37
C TRP A 166 6.63 23.92 8.07
N LEU A 167 5.63 23.32 7.43
CA LEU A 167 5.04 23.86 6.20
C LEU A 167 4.32 25.19 6.51
N PRO A 168 4.68 26.30 5.85
CA PRO A 168 4.00 27.57 6.05
C PRO A 168 2.56 27.46 5.53
N GLU A 169 1.62 28.06 6.26
CA GLU A 169 0.26 28.18 5.79
C GLU A 169 0.19 29.20 4.64
N ASN A 170 -0.44 28.81 3.56
CA ASN A 170 -0.55 29.62 2.34
C ASN A 170 -1.87 30.38 2.23
N LEU A 171 -2.87 29.99 3.02
CA LEU A 171 -4.19 30.58 3.00
C LEU A 171 -4.38 31.52 4.20
N PRO A 172 -4.98 32.70 4.01
CA PRO A 172 -5.40 33.55 5.11
C PRO A 172 -6.36 32.83 6.06
N GLN A 173 -6.20 33.02 7.38
CA GLN A 173 -7.03 32.37 8.41
C GLN A 173 -8.52 32.60 8.15
N VAL A 174 -8.91 33.78 7.69
CA VAL A 174 -10.31 34.13 7.35
C VAL A 174 -10.90 33.19 6.31
N LEU A 175 -10.10 32.71 5.35
CA LEU A 175 -10.56 31.75 4.34
C LEU A 175 -10.68 30.34 4.91
N LEU A 176 -9.70 29.93 5.73
CA LEU A 176 -9.76 28.65 6.42
C LEU A 176 -11.02 28.54 7.26
N ASP A 177 -11.33 29.54 8.05
CA ASP A 177 -12.50 29.57 8.93
C ASP A 177 -13.81 29.63 8.15
N LYS A 178 -13.89 30.53 7.15
CA LYS A 178 -15.08 30.76 6.34
C LYS A 178 -15.52 29.47 5.59
N TYR A 179 -14.56 28.75 5.03
CA TYR A 179 -14.84 27.56 4.22
C TYR A 179 -14.60 26.26 4.99
N ARG A 180 -14.27 26.32 6.28
CA ARG A 180 -13.94 25.16 7.13
C ARG A 180 -12.88 24.26 6.52
N LEU A 181 -11.83 24.88 5.98
CA LEU A 181 -10.71 24.18 5.35
C LEU A 181 -9.73 23.67 6.41
N LEU A 182 -9.07 22.55 6.10
CA LEU A 182 -7.93 22.11 6.89
C LEU A 182 -6.74 23.02 6.64
N GLY A 183 -6.00 23.37 7.70
CA GLY A 183 -4.70 24.02 7.54
C GLY A 183 -3.72 23.11 6.80
N ARG A 184 -2.69 23.73 6.17
CA ARG A 184 -1.78 23.03 5.25
C ARG A 184 -1.12 21.79 5.87
N ALA A 185 -0.66 21.85 7.12
CA ALA A 185 -0.08 20.69 7.81
C ALA A 185 -1.07 19.52 7.92
N GLN A 186 -2.31 19.81 8.30
CA GLN A 186 -3.38 18.81 8.45
C GLN A 186 -3.81 18.25 7.09
N ALA A 187 -3.95 19.12 6.08
CA ALA A 187 -4.29 18.73 4.72
C ALA A 187 -3.22 17.80 4.13
N THR A 188 -1.93 18.15 4.29
CA THR A 188 -0.82 17.29 3.86
C THR A 188 -0.85 15.93 4.57
N ALA A 189 -1.11 15.91 5.88
CA ALA A 189 -1.26 14.65 6.62
C ALA A 189 -2.43 13.81 6.10
N ALA A 190 -3.58 14.42 5.83
CA ALA A 190 -4.75 13.73 5.31
C ALA A 190 -4.53 13.16 3.90
N MET A 191 -3.71 13.79 3.08
CA MET A 191 -3.32 13.28 1.76
C MET A 191 -2.42 12.04 1.85
N HIS A 192 -1.52 11.98 2.81
CA HIS A 192 -0.61 10.85 2.99
C HIS A 192 -1.22 9.71 3.83
N PHE A 193 -2.11 10.04 4.76
CA PHE A 193 -2.75 9.12 5.71
C PHE A 193 -4.24 9.41 5.77
N PRO A 194 -4.99 9.08 4.68
CA PRO A 194 -6.43 9.30 4.66
C PRO A 194 -7.10 8.44 5.72
N LYS A 195 -7.92 9.07 6.55
CA LYS A 195 -8.84 8.38 7.47
C LYS A 195 -10.23 8.46 6.86
N ILE A 196 -10.93 7.35 6.82
CA ILE A 196 -12.32 7.26 6.39
C ILE A 196 -13.24 7.40 7.58
#